data_fb4fa71fb6b171917e7bb3e7475c154a
#
_entry.id   fb4fa71fb6b171917e7bb3e7475c154a
#
_cell.length_a   1.000
_cell.length_b   1.000
_cell.length_c   1.000
_cell.angle_alpha   90.00
_cell.angle_beta   90.00
_cell.angle_gamma   90.00
#
_symmetry.space_group_name_H-M   'P 1'
#
loop_
_entity.id
_entity.type
_entity.pdbx_description
1 polymer ?
#
loop_
_entity_poly.entity_id
_entity_poly.type
_entity_poly.pdbx_seq_one_letter_code
_entity_poly.pdbx_strand_id
1 'polypeptide(L)'
;MKRKIGYWLLVVGSWLMTGCGAEQEFTSWPCRFVYDNGIHQDMTLSTSINPKVQGIFCKITEESRGGAKVLVFENNQGASSRQNETAEELRMNLRLGLNNGIIVGVQSLGDFNFTAYDLQCPNCVSRENNYSSPTYRLTLDTKGSGYVTCSKCGDKYDLNNGGLLVEGKEGDKGLSRYRYAQTEGPLGLVTVFAE
;
A
#
# COMPACT_ATOMS: atom_id res chain seq x y z
N MET A 1 41.15 -6.79 -63.68
CA MET A 1 39.83 -6.94 -63.01
C MET A 1 40.03 -6.92 -61.50
N LYS A 2 39.74 -5.80 -60.84
CA LYS A 2 39.83 -5.68 -59.37
C LYS A 2 38.42 -5.65 -58.81
N ARG A 3 38.00 -6.70 -58.13
CA ARG A 3 36.76 -6.79 -57.42
C ARG A 3 36.84 -5.99 -56.10
N LYS A 4 36.05 -4.93 -55.96
CA LYS A 4 35.85 -4.23 -54.71
C LYS A 4 34.79 -4.98 -53.90
N ILE A 5 35.20 -5.55 -52.77
CA ILE A 5 34.30 -6.14 -51.77
C ILE A 5 33.83 -4.98 -50.89
N GLY A 6 32.56 -4.64 -51.01
CA GLY A 6 31.93 -3.65 -50.12
C GLY A 6 31.58 -4.29 -48.77
N TYR A 7 32.17 -3.80 -47.70
CA TYR A 7 31.80 -4.15 -46.32
C TYR A 7 30.49 -3.42 -45.97
N TRP A 8 29.44 -4.19 -45.87
CA TRP A 8 28.22 -3.74 -45.20
C TRP A 8 28.43 -3.84 -43.71
N LEU A 9 28.66 -2.73 -43.04
CA LEU A 9 28.60 -2.61 -41.58
C LEU A 9 27.15 -2.66 -41.15
N LEU A 10 26.70 -3.82 -40.69
CA LEU A 10 25.49 -4.00 -39.94
C LEU A 10 25.66 -3.34 -38.57
N VAL A 11 25.20 -2.09 -38.47
CA VAL A 11 25.01 -1.44 -37.18
C VAL A 11 23.78 -2.06 -36.55
N VAL A 12 23.98 -3.10 -35.75
CA VAL A 12 22.97 -3.63 -34.85
C VAL A 12 22.83 -2.62 -33.70
N GLY A 13 21.87 -1.73 -33.84
CA GLY A 13 21.50 -0.84 -32.76
C GLY A 13 20.92 -1.66 -31.61
N SER A 14 21.75 -1.92 -30.60
CA SER A 14 21.28 -2.42 -29.31
C SER A 14 20.36 -1.37 -28.70
N TRP A 15 19.06 -1.54 -28.85
CA TRP A 15 18.08 -0.85 -28.06
C TRP A 15 18.20 -1.44 -26.65
N LEU A 16 19.01 -0.79 -25.83
CA LEU A 16 18.95 -0.98 -24.38
C LEU A 16 17.57 -0.49 -23.93
N MET A 17 16.65 -1.43 -23.82
CA MET A 17 15.44 -1.24 -23.06
C MET A 17 15.88 -1.03 -21.61
N THR A 18 16.21 0.20 -21.25
CA THR A 18 16.24 0.61 -19.87
C THR A 18 14.78 0.57 -19.41
N GLY A 19 14.35 -0.61 -18.98
CA GLY A 19 13.13 -0.74 -18.20
C GLY A 19 13.34 0.08 -16.94
N CYS A 20 12.86 1.31 -16.95
CA CYS A 20 12.69 2.11 -15.75
C CYS A 20 11.57 1.42 -14.96
N GLY A 21 11.92 0.35 -14.23
CA GLY A 21 11.04 -0.17 -13.20
C GLY A 21 10.85 0.97 -12.22
N ALA A 22 9.62 1.44 -12.05
CA ALA A 22 9.32 2.43 -11.03
C ALA A 22 9.84 1.87 -9.71
N GLU A 23 10.89 2.45 -9.15
CA GLU A 23 11.41 2.05 -7.85
C GLU A 23 10.27 2.18 -6.84
N GLN A 24 9.99 1.08 -6.13
CA GLN A 24 9.02 1.11 -5.05
C GLN A 24 9.53 2.07 -3.98
N GLU A 25 8.82 3.17 -3.78
CA GLU A 25 9.24 4.17 -2.82
C GLU A 25 8.82 3.73 -1.41
N PHE A 26 9.82 3.41 -0.59
CA PHE A 26 9.61 3.20 0.84
C PHE A 26 9.50 4.54 1.54
N THR A 27 8.52 4.65 2.44
CA THR A 27 8.28 5.86 3.20
C THR A 27 8.86 5.78 4.60
N SER A 28 9.36 6.92 5.09
CA SER A 28 9.70 7.16 6.50
C SER A 28 8.55 7.79 7.28
N TRP A 29 7.36 7.89 6.69
CA TRP A 29 6.19 8.40 7.41
C TRP A 29 5.88 7.52 8.62
N PRO A 30 5.62 8.14 9.77
CA PRO A 30 5.58 7.39 11.02
C PRO A 30 4.46 6.36 11.02
N CYS A 31 4.84 5.10 11.21
CA CYS A 31 3.90 4.01 11.41
C CYS A 31 4.41 3.09 12.52
N ARG A 32 3.51 2.73 13.42
CA ARG A 32 3.68 1.69 14.42
C ARG A 32 2.35 1.01 14.63
N PHE A 33 2.12 -0.05 13.89
CA PHE A 33 0.94 -0.88 13.99
C PHE A 33 1.36 -2.28 14.42
N VAL A 34 0.84 -2.73 15.54
CA VAL A 34 1.03 -4.07 16.10
C VAL A 34 -0.34 -4.55 16.53
N TYR A 35 -0.82 -5.62 15.92
CA TYR A 35 -2.18 -6.11 16.12
C TYR A 35 -2.20 -7.63 16.14
N ASP A 36 -2.68 -8.20 17.23
CA ASP A 36 -2.82 -9.65 17.38
C ASP A 36 -4.23 -10.09 17.01
N ASN A 37 -4.38 -10.56 15.76
CA ASN A 37 -5.68 -11.03 15.30
C ASN A 37 -6.09 -12.39 15.91
N GLY A 38 -5.21 -13.07 16.63
CA GLY A 38 -5.56 -14.24 17.44
C GLY A 38 -6.42 -13.87 18.64
N ILE A 39 -6.23 -12.67 19.20
CA ILE A 39 -7.04 -12.11 20.29
C ILE A 39 -8.36 -11.56 19.76
N HIS A 40 -8.30 -10.74 18.72
CA HIS A 40 -9.48 -10.01 18.22
C HIS A 40 -10.38 -10.86 17.31
N GLN A 41 -9.81 -11.83 16.59
CA GLN A 41 -10.51 -12.69 15.64
C GLN A 41 -11.32 -11.93 14.59
N ASP A 42 -10.78 -10.79 14.14
CA ASP A 42 -11.43 -9.95 13.15
C ASP A 42 -11.40 -10.60 11.77
N MET A 43 -12.57 -10.96 11.25
CA MET A 43 -12.71 -11.65 9.98
C MET A 43 -12.46 -10.76 8.76
N THR A 44 -12.71 -9.44 8.88
CA THR A 44 -12.45 -8.47 7.81
C THR A 44 -10.96 -8.37 7.54
N LEU A 45 -10.16 -8.30 8.59
CA LEU A 45 -8.70 -8.29 8.51
C LEU A 45 -8.14 -9.67 8.14
N SER A 46 -8.65 -10.76 8.72
CA SER A 46 -8.17 -12.14 8.52
C SER A 46 -7.96 -12.50 7.05
N THR A 47 -8.88 -12.10 6.19
CA THR A 47 -8.80 -12.41 4.76
C THR A 47 -7.65 -11.69 4.07
N SER A 48 -7.37 -10.45 4.48
CA SER A 48 -6.34 -9.61 3.86
C SER A 48 -4.92 -9.94 4.32
N ILE A 49 -4.78 -10.55 5.49
CA ILE A 49 -3.48 -10.93 6.08
C ILE A 49 -3.15 -12.41 5.86
N ASN A 50 -4.01 -13.15 5.18
CA ASN A 50 -3.78 -14.56 4.86
C ASN A 50 -2.81 -14.68 3.67
N PRO A 51 -1.59 -15.20 3.85
CA PRO A 51 -0.61 -15.31 2.78
C PRO A 51 -1.03 -16.25 1.63
N LYS A 52 -2.07 -17.06 1.85
CA LYS A 52 -2.65 -17.95 0.82
C LYS A 52 -3.75 -17.28 0.01
N VAL A 53 -4.17 -16.08 0.39
CA VAL A 53 -5.25 -15.32 -0.26
C VAL A 53 -4.68 -14.01 -0.78
N GLN A 54 -4.61 -13.88 -2.08
CA GLN A 54 -4.00 -12.74 -2.77
C GLN A 54 -5.06 -11.76 -3.27
N GLY A 55 -4.68 -10.51 -3.44
CA GLY A 55 -5.54 -9.49 -4.03
C GLY A 55 -6.62 -8.94 -3.08
N ILE A 56 -6.62 -9.36 -1.81
CA ILE A 56 -7.50 -8.80 -0.81
C ILE A 56 -6.71 -7.82 0.05
N PHE A 57 -7.19 -6.58 0.13
CA PHE A 57 -6.57 -5.50 0.87
C PHE A 57 -7.56 -4.95 1.91
N CYS A 58 -7.04 -4.60 3.07
CA CYS A 58 -7.80 -4.01 4.16
C CYS A 58 -7.26 -2.61 4.48
N LYS A 59 -8.12 -1.63 4.41
CA LYS A 59 -7.88 -0.30 4.95
C LYS A 59 -8.11 -0.34 6.46
N ILE A 60 -7.15 0.17 7.22
CA ILE A 60 -7.19 0.23 8.69
C ILE A 60 -7.08 1.70 9.09
N THR A 61 -8.03 2.17 9.88
CA THR A 61 -8.03 3.52 10.47
C THR A 61 -8.37 3.44 11.95
N GLU A 62 -8.02 4.47 12.71
CA GLU A 62 -8.42 4.62 14.11
C GLU A 62 -9.46 5.74 14.23
N GLU A 63 -10.50 5.53 15.00
CA GLU A 63 -11.45 6.55 15.41
C GLU A 63 -11.60 6.58 16.92
N SER A 64 -12.03 7.72 17.47
CA SER A 64 -12.39 7.84 18.87
C SER A 64 -13.91 7.76 19.00
N ARG A 65 -14.40 6.80 19.79
CA ARG A 65 -15.82 6.62 19.99
C ARG A 65 -16.14 6.49 21.48
N GLY A 66 -16.87 7.46 22.00
CA GLY A 66 -17.21 7.48 23.44
C GLY A 66 -16.00 7.50 24.36
N GLY A 67 -14.88 8.08 23.92
CA GLY A 67 -13.62 8.13 24.66
C GLY A 67 -12.72 6.88 24.51
N ALA A 68 -13.20 5.83 23.86
CA ALA A 68 -12.39 4.67 23.52
C ALA A 68 -11.77 4.84 22.14
N LYS A 69 -10.55 4.30 21.94
CA LYS A 69 -9.93 4.15 20.64
C LYS A 69 -10.44 2.88 19.98
N VAL A 70 -10.84 3.01 18.72
CA VAL A 70 -11.48 1.94 17.95
C VAL A 70 -10.76 1.83 16.61
N LEU A 71 -10.26 0.66 16.29
CA LEU A 71 -9.75 0.32 14.97
C LEU A 71 -10.91 -0.02 14.04
N VAL A 72 -10.91 0.57 12.86
CA VAL A 72 -11.91 0.33 11.81
C VAL A 72 -11.22 -0.36 10.65
N PHE A 73 -11.74 -1.52 10.29
CA PHE A 73 -11.28 -2.34 9.17
C PHE A 73 -12.29 -2.31 8.04
N GLU A 74 -11.84 -2.04 6.83
CA GLU A 74 -12.66 -2.08 5.61
C GLU A 74 -11.87 -2.73 4.49
N ASN A 75 -12.33 -3.88 3.99
CA ASN A 75 -11.61 -4.57 2.91
C ASN A 75 -12.19 -4.24 1.52
N ASN A 76 -11.41 -4.56 0.48
CA ASN A 76 -11.79 -4.32 -0.91
C ASN A 76 -12.91 -5.24 -1.42
N GLN A 77 -13.45 -6.14 -0.60
CA GLN A 77 -14.63 -6.95 -0.90
C GLN A 77 -15.91 -6.40 -0.27
N GLY A 78 -15.83 -5.21 0.36
CA GLY A 78 -16.98 -4.54 0.96
C GLY A 78 -17.31 -4.98 2.39
N ALA A 79 -16.50 -5.85 3.01
CA ALA A 79 -16.66 -6.15 4.43
C ALA A 79 -16.08 -5.03 5.30
N SER A 80 -16.72 -4.77 6.43
CA SER A 80 -16.22 -3.84 7.44
C SER A 80 -16.45 -4.35 8.84
N SER A 81 -15.56 -3.99 9.76
CA SER A 81 -15.63 -4.34 11.19
C SER A 81 -14.99 -3.26 12.05
N ARG A 82 -15.23 -3.34 13.34
CA ARG A 82 -14.67 -2.43 14.34
C ARG A 82 -14.24 -3.22 15.57
N GLN A 83 -13.04 -2.87 16.07
CA GLN A 83 -12.48 -3.49 17.27
C GLN A 83 -11.98 -2.41 18.22
N ASN A 84 -12.33 -2.52 19.49
CA ASN A 84 -11.75 -1.65 20.51
C ASN A 84 -10.28 -2.03 20.68
N GLU A 85 -9.39 -1.04 20.84
CA GLU A 85 -8.02 -1.33 21.22
C GLU A 85 -7.96 -1.99 22.60
N THR A 86 -7.15 -3.01 22.72
CA THR A 86 -6.82 -3.66 24.00
C THR A 86 -6.00 -2.72 24.88
N ALA A 87 -5.88 -3.03 26.16
CA ALA A 87 -5.01 -2.28 27.08
C ALA A 87 -3.54 -2.31 26.65
N GLU A 88 -3.11 -3.37 25.94
CA GLU A 88 -1.76 -3.51 25.40
C GLU A 88 -1.55 -2.57 24.20
N GLU A 89 -2.48 -2.55 23.25
CA GLU A 89 -2.43 -1.68 22.08
C GLU A 89 -2.46 -0.20 22.48
N LEU A 90 -3.29 0.15 23.47
CA LEU A 90 -3.31 1.50 24.04
C LEU A 90 -1.97 1.90 24.65
N ARG A 91 -1.28 0.97 25.36
CA ARG A 91 0.06 1.21 25.91
C ARG A 91 1.11 1.37 24.82
N MET A 92 1.00 0.60 23.75
CA MET A 92 1.89 0.72 22.60
C MET A 92 1.70 2.03 21.85
N ASN A 93 0.57 2.72 22.03
CA ASN A 93 0.21 3.95 21.35
C ASN A 93 0.37 3.80 19.83
N LEU A 94 -0.53 3.05 19.22
CA LEU A 94 -0.52 2.74 17.80
C LEU A 94 -0.47 4.03 16.96
N ARG A 95 0.19 3.96 15.81
CA ARG A 95 0.27 5.05 14.87
C ARG A 95 0.09 4.52 13.45
N LEU A 96 -1.00 4.89 12.82
CA LEU A 96 -1.42 4.41 11.51
C LEU A 96 -1.03 5.42 10.42
N GLY A 97 0.24 5.41 10.05
CA GLY A 97 0.71 6.26 8.97
C GLY A 97 0.71 7.76 9.26
N LEU A 98 0.82 8.55 8.20
CA LEU A 98 0.94 10.00 8.28
C LEU A 98 -0.32 10.64 8.88
N ASN A 99 -1.51 10.22 8.43
CA ASN A 99 -2.80 10.79 8.81
C ASN A 99 -3.81 9.72 9.24
N ASN A 100 -3.38 8.82 10.13
CA ASN A 100 -4.25 7.85 10.78
C ASN A 100 -4.95 6.91 9.79
N GLY A 101 -4.15 6.24 8.96
CA GLY A 101 -4.64 5.19 8.07
C GLY A 101 -3.53 4.49 7.31
N ILE A 102 -3.66 3.16 7.22
CA ILE A 102 -2.82 2.29 6.40
C ILE A 102 -3.67 1.33 5.58
N ILE A 103 -3.09 0.74 4.55
CA ILE A 103 -3.71 -0.33 3.76
C ILE A 103 -2.76 -1.51 3.79
N VAL A 104 -3.26 -2.67 4.17
CA VAL A 104 -2.49 -3.92 4.25
C VAL A 104 -3.10 -5.01 3.39
N GLY A 105 -2.28 -5.91 2.85
CA GLY A 105 -2.78 -7.05 2.08
C GLY A 105 -1.66 -7.83 1.41
N VAL A 106 -2.03 -8.93 0.74
CA VAL A 106 -1.12 -9.77 -0.04
C VAL A 106 -1.30 -9.46 -1.52
N GLN A 107 -0.23 -9.07 -2.18
CA GLN A 107 -0.23 -8.77 -3.61
C GLN A 107 -0.58 -10.02 -4.44
N SER A 108 -1.26 -9.82 -5.57
CA SER A 108 -1.54 -10.91 -6.53
C SER A 108 -0.61 -10.90 -7.75
N LEU A 109 0.26 -9.90 -7.86
CA LEU A 109 1.28 -9.79 -8.90
C LEU A 109 2.66 -9.62 -8.27
N GLY A 110 3.70 -10.05 -8.97
CA GLY A 110 5.08 -9.97 -8.50
C GLY A 110 5.40 -11.04 -7.46
N ASP A 111 5.98 -10.64 -6.34
CA ASP A 111 6.52 -11.55 -5.32
C ASP A 111 5.47 -12.14 -4.37
N PHE A 112 4.18 -11.80 -4.56
CA PHE A 112 3.08 -12.23 -3.69
C PHE A 112 3.29 -11.96 -2.20
N ASN A 113 3.99 -10.88 -1.90
CA ASN A 113 4.33 -10.51 -0.53
C ASN A 113 3.18 -9.81 0.18
N PHE A 114 3.14 -9.98 1.50
CA PHE A 114 2.37 -9.11 2.36
C PHE A 114 2.97 -7.71 2.34
N THR A 115 2.13 -6.71 2.13
CA THR A 115 2.53 -5.32 1.97
C THR A 115 1.66 -4.39 2.79
N ALA A 116 2.24 -3.24 3.14
CA ALA A 116 1.52 -2.16 3.80
C ALA A 116 1.84 -0.83 3.11
N TYR A 117 0.81 -0.04 2.87
CA TYR A 117 0.89 1.29 2.27
C TYR A 117 0.29 2.33 3.21
N ASP A 118 0.80 3.55 3.13
CA ASP A 118 0.15 4.68 3.78
C ASP A 118 -1.18 5.00 3.07
N LEU A 119 -2.18 5.40 3.84
CA LEU A 119 -3.49 5.77 3.29
C LEU A 119 -3.47 7.17 2.62
N GLN A 120 -2.39 7.93 2.77
CA GLN A 120 -2.29 9.25 2.15
C GLN A 120 -1.84 9.18 0.70
N CYS A 121 -2.41 10.03 -0.14
CA CYS A 121 -1.92 10.23 -1.50
C CYS A 121 -0.55 10.93 -1.48
N PRO A 122 0.54 10.26 -1.92
CA PRO A 122 1.87 10.82 -1.85
C PRO A 122 2.02 12.06 -2.74
N ASN A 123 1.38 12.07 -3.89
CA ASN A 123 1.49 13.14 -4.86
C ASN A 123 0.79 14.43 -4.40
N CYS A 124 -0.38 14.33 -3.75
CA CYS A 124 -1.05 15.49 -3.15
C CYS A 124 -0.25 16.07 -2.00
N VAL A 125 0.27 15.24 -1.10
CA VAL A 125 1.10 15.68 0.02
C VAL A 125 2.35 16.39 -0.48
N SER A 126 3.03 15.82 -1.48
CA SER A 126 4.24 16.40 -2.06
C SER A 126 3.98 17.72 -2.78
N ARG A 127 2.92 17.81 -3.58
CA ARG A 127 2.59 19.04 -4.33
C ARG A 127 2.22 20.22 -3.43
N GLU A 128 1.52 19.97 -2.34
CA GLU A 128 1.06 21.03 -1.45
C GLU A 128 1.98 21.21 -0.24
N ASN A 129 3.04 20.40 -0.12
CA ASN A 129 3.93 20.39 1.05
C ASN A 129 3.15 20.35 2.38
N ASN A 130 2.03 19.65 2.40
CA ASN A 130 1.13 19.57 3.54
C ASN A 130 1.01 18.12 4.02
N TYR A 131 1.75 17.81 5.08
CA TYR A 131 1.84 16.48 5.68
C TYR A 131 0.80 16.24 6.78
N SER A 132 -0.11 17.17 7.01
CA SER A 132 -1.06 17.10 8.13
C SER A 132 -2.53 17.05 7.70
N SER A 133 -2.82 17.06 6.40
CA SER A 133 -4.20 17.10 5.92
C SER A 133 -4.78 15.72 5.68
N PRO A 134 -5.87 15.34 6.37
CA PRO A 134 -6.58 14.09 6.13
C PRO A 134 -7.36 14.06 4.81
N THR A 135 -7.45 15.20 4.10
CA THR A 135 -8.21 15.31 2.83
C THR A 135 -7.54 14.60 1.65
N TYR A 136 -6.30 14.14 1.83
CA TYR A 136 -5.55 13.41 0.80
C TYR A 136 -5.65 11.89 0.97
N ARG A 137 -6.55 11.39 1.80
CA ARG A 137 -6.74 9.96 1.97
C ARG A 137 -7.23 9.30 0.70
N LEU A 138 -6.69 8.12 0.45
CA LEU A 138 -7.09 7.27 -0.64
C LEU A 138 -8.43 6.58 -0.33
N THR A 139 -9.20 6.36 -1.37
CA THR A 139 -10.44 5.58 -1.30
C THR A 139 -10.16 4.19 -1.88
N LEU A 140 -10.40 3.17 -1.08
CA LEU A 140 -10.28 1.77 -1.50
C LEU A 140 -11.51 1.39 -2.33
N ASP A 141 -11.29 0.80 -3.51
CA ASP A 141 -12.39 0.21 -4.29
C ASP A 141 -12.89 -1.06 -3.58
N THR A 142 -14.17 -1.09 -3.25
CA THR A 142 -14.83 -2.19 -2.53
C THR A 142 -15.43 -3.24 -3.43
N LYS A 143 -15.13 -3.22 -4.74
CA LYS A 143 -15.61 -4.21 -5.73
C LYS A 143 -14.58 -5.28 -6.06
N GLY A 144 -13.54 -5.42 -5.26
CA GLY A 144 -12.52 -6.46 -5.40
C GLY A 144 -11.41 -6.15 -6.42
N SER A 145 -11.36 -4.93 -6.97
CA SER A 145 -10.38 -4.61 -8.03
C SER A 145 -8.94 -4.49 -7.54
N GLY A 146 -8.73 -4.24 -6.24
CA GLY A 146 -7.39 -3.97 -5.68
C GLY A 146 -6.83 -2.60 -6.06
N TYR A 147 -7.68 -1.66 -6.49
CA TYR A 147 -7.30 -0.28 -6.76
C TYR A 147 -7.63 0.65 -5.61
N VAL A 148 -6.84 1.70 -5.50
CA VAL A 148 -7.15 2.87 -4.66
C VAL A 148 -7.07 4.14 -5.47
N THR A 149 -7.90 5.12 -5.15
CA THR A 149 -7.98 6.39 -5.87
C THR A 149 -7.93 7.56 -4.90
N CYS A 150 -7.21 8.60 -5.27
CA CYS A 150 -7.23 9.87 -4.56
C CYS A 150 -8.38 10.74 -5.08
N SER A 151 -9.35 11.06 -4.22
CA SER A 151 -10.49 11.90 -4.60
C SER A 151 -10.11 13.35 -4.94
N LYS A 152 -8.91 13.80 -4.50
CA LYS A 152 -8.44 15.17 -4.73
C LYS A 152 -7.76 15.37 -6.08
N CYS A 153 -6.82 14.48 -6.45
CA CYS A 153 -6.06 14.62 -7.68
C CYS A 153 -6.50 13.65 -8.79
N GLY A 154 -7.29 12.65 -8.46
CA GLY A 154 -7.72 11.60 -9.38
C GLY A 154 -6.71 10.48 -9.60
N ASP A 155 -5.53 10.56 -8.98
CA ASP A 155 -4.51 9.52 -9.12
C ASP A 155 -5.06 8.18 -8.66
N LYS A 156 -4.80 7.14 -9.46
CA LYS A 156 -5.22 5.76 -9.19
C LYS A 156 -4.02 4.83 -9.14
N TYR A 157 -4.03 3.94 -8.18
CA TYR A 157 -2.91 3.05 -7.89
C TYR A 157 -3.36 1.60 -7.82
N ASP A 158 -2.48 0.69 -8.24
CA ASP A 158 -2.69 -0.76 -8.19
C ASP A 158 -1.95 -1.37 -6.99
N LEU A 159 -2.71 -1.76 -5.97
CA LEU A 159 -2.19 -2.42 -4.77
C LEU A 159 -1.62 -3.81 -5.09
N ASN A 160 -2.15 -4.50 -6.08
CA ASN A 160 -1.68 -5.81 -6.50
C ASN A 160 -0.30 -5.78 -7.13
N ASN A 161 0.09 -4.64 -7.67
CA ASN A 161 1.35 -4.44 -8.37
C ASN A 161 2.22 -3.39 -7.66
N GLY A 162 2.50 -3.61 -6.38
CA GLY A 162 3.43 -2.77 -5.62
C GLY A 162 2.97 -1.33 -5.36
N GLY A 163 1.69 -1.01 -5.57
CA GLY A 163 1.20 0.35 -5.44
C GLY A 163 1.57 1.25 -6.62
N LEU A 164 1.80 0.66 -7.81
CA LEU A 164 2.12 1.43 -9.01
C LEU A 164 1.01 2.41 -9.37
N LEU A 165 1.40 3.59 -9.84
CA LEU A 165 0.49 4.57 -10.42
C LEU A 165 -0.05 4.03 -11.75
N VAL A 166 -1.39 3.94 -11.88
CA VAL A 166 -2.08 3.50 -13.10
C VAL A 166 -2.64 4.70 -13.87
N GLU A 167 -3.19 5.65 -13.16
CA GLU A 167 -3.71 6.90 -13.72
C GLU A 167 -3.20 8.07 -12.86
N GLY A 168 -2.59 9.08 -13.48
CA GLY A 168 -2.03 10.24 -12.83
C GLY A 168 -1.34 11.18 -13.79
N LYS A 169 -0.63 12.16 -13.29
CA LYS A 169 0.12 13.13 -14.11
C LYS A 169 1.55 12.61 -14.34
N GLU A 170 2.16 13.12 -15.41
CA GLU A 170 3.57 12.88 -15.66
C GLU A 170 4.43 13.31 -14.46
N GLY A 171 5.33 12.43 -14.03
CA GLY A 171 6.20 12.64 -12.87
C GLY A 171 5.58 12.28 -11.52
N ASP A 172 4.30 11.84 -11.48
CA ASP A 172 3.69 11.34 -10.27
C ASP A 172 4.28 9.97 -9.89
N LYS A 173 4.37 9.75 -8.58
CA LYS A 173 4.98 8.56 -7.99
C LYS A 173 3.91 7.53 -7.60
N GLY A 174 4.33 6.27 -7.41
CA GLY A 174 3.54 5.22 -6.81
C GLY A 174 3.25 5.47 -5.33
N LEU A 175 2.51 4.55 -4.71
CA LEU A 175 2.13 4.65 -3.29
C LEU A 175 3.35 4.59 -2.36
N SER A 176 3.25 5.31 -1.27
CA SER A 176 4.19 5.23 -0.15
C SER A 176 4.03 3.89 0.57
N ARG A 177 5.05 3.05 0.51
CA ARG A 177 5.07 1.69 1.08
C ARG A 177 5.90 1.65 2.36
N TYR A 178 5.48 0.86 3.34
CA TYR A 178 6.28 0.56 4.54
C TYR A 178 7.21 -0.62 4.28
N ARG A 179 8.47 -0.47 4.69
CA ARG A 179 9.50 -1.51 4.48
C ARG A 179 9.29 -2.72 5.38
N TYR A 180 8.89 -2.47 6.61
CA TYR A 180 8.71 -3.52 7.62
C TYR A 180 7.23 -3.81 7.81
N ALA A 181 6.69 -4.67 6.95
CA ALA A 181 5.32 -5.17 7.04
C ALA A 181 5.37 -6.70 7.10
N GLN A 182 4.79 -7.30 8.13
CA GLN A 182 4.80 -8.73 8.37
C GLN A 182 3.45 -9.23 8.87
N THR A 183 3.14 -10.48 8.56
CA THR A 183 1.97 -11.19 9.07
C THR A 183 2.32 -12.63 9.40
N GLU A 184 1.80 -13.14 10.51
CA GLU A 184 1.86 -14.56 10.89
C GLU A 184 0.63 -15.34 10.37
N GLY A 185 -0.21 -14.70 9.57
CA GLY A 185 -1.39 -15.31 8.98
C GLY A 185 -2.70 -14.83 9.59
N PRO A 186 -3.84 -15.45 9.20
CA PRO A 186 -5.18 -14.91 9.45
C PRO A 186 -5.56 -14.73 10.92
N LEU A 187 -4.98 -15.51 11.81
CA LEU A 187 -5.19 -15.43 13.26
C LEU A 187 -3.88 -15.14 14.02
N GLY A 188 -2.91 -14.54 13.35
CA GLY A 188 -1.63 -14.23 13.92
C GLY A 188 -1.38 -12.74 14.11
N LEU A 189 -0.15 -12.44 14.49
CA LEU A 189 0.34 -11.09 14.67
C LEU A 189 0.50 -10.40 13.30
N VAL A 190 0.10 -9.15 13.25
CA VAL A 190 0.36 -8.24 12.13
C VAL A 190 1.19 -7.07 12.63
N THR A 191 2.28 -6.79 11.94
CA THR A 191 3.14 -5.65 12.28
C THR A 191 3.44 -4.80 11.06
N VAL A 192 3.39 -3.48 11.25
CA VAL A 192 3.83 -2.50 10.26
C VAL A 192 4.62 -1.40 10.96
N PHE A 193 5.84 -1.19 10.50
CA PHE A 193 6.71 -0.14 11.02
C PHE A 193 7.28 0.71 9.89
N ALA A 194 7.47 2.01 10.18
CA ALA A 194 8.37 2.85 9.43
C ALA A 194 9.84 2.50 9.75
N GLU A 195 10.75 3.03 8.97
CA GLU A 195 12.19 2.99 9.29
C GLU A 195 12.50 3.80 10.54
#